data_c943dd995f248ee1b1d8e89e99a0afab
#
_entry.id   c943dd995f248ee1b1d8e89e99a0afab
#
_cell.length_a   1.000
_cell.length_b   1.000
_cell.length_c   1.000
_cell.angle_alpha   90.00
_cell.angle_beta   90.00
_cell.angle_gamma   90.00
#
_symmetry.space_group_name_H-M   'P 1'
#
loop_
_entity.id
_entity.type
_entity.pdbx_description
1 polymer ?
#
loop_
_entity_poly.entity_id
_entity_poly.type
_entity_poly.pdbx_seq_one_letter_code
_entity_poly.pdbx_strand_id
1 'polypeptide(L)'
;MKLIELVRDLDALDKRGTIYASQPWSEASEAIVAYEPEAGGMPAEAEQLQLKYFLEVFIARDFVEGWIANCRTPPTLEQKCARLIEYAANDA
;
A
#
# COMPACT_ATOMS: atom_id res chain seq x y z
N MET A 1 -6.15 -6.35 -8.00
CA MET A 1 -7.15 -5.61 -7.22
C MET A 1 -6.77 -4.13 -7.20
N LYS A 2 -7.70 -3.25 -6.89
CA LYS A 2 -7.39 -1.82 -6.83
C LYS A 2 -6.71 -1.47 -5.52
N LEU A 3 -5.88 -0.44 -5.55
CA LEU A 3 -5.15 -0.01 -4.36
C LEU A 3 -6.10 0.32 -3.19
N ILE A 4 -7.22 0.99 -3.47
CA ILE A 4 -8.18 1.30 -2.40
C ILE A 4 -8.77 0.04 -1.76
N GLU A 5 -8.92 -1.04 -2.52
CA GLU A 5 -9.40 -2.32 -1.97
C GLU A 5 -8.37 -2.93 -1.03
N LEU A 6 -7.09 -2.82 -1.39
CA LEU A 6 -6.00 -3.25 -0.50
C LEU A 6 -5.99 -2.45 0.80
N VAL A 7 -6.19 -1.14 0.70
CA VAL A 7 -6.24 -0.27 1.89
C VAL A 7 -7.43 -0.63 2.77
N ARG A 8 -8.58 -0.95 2.17
CA ARG A 8 -9.75 -1.38 2.92
C ARG A 8 -9.46 -2.63 3.76
N ASP A 9 -8.74 -3.58 3.17
CA ASP A 9 -8.47 -4.87 3.80
C ASP A 9 -7.10 -4.95 4.45
N LEU A 10 -6.47 -3.82 4.69
CA LEU A 10 -5.07 -3.74 5.12
C LEU A 10 -4.78 -4.59 6.35
N ASP A 11 -5.70 -4.64 7.32
CA ASP A 11 -5.49 -5.41 8.55
C ASP A 11 -5.57 -6.93 8.32
N ALA A 12 -6.13 -7.36 7.20
CA ALA A 12 -6.22 -8.77 6.85
C ALA A 12 -5.04 -9.25 6.01
N LEU A 13 -4.17 -8.34 5.55
CA LEU A 13 -3.03 -8.70 4.72
C LEU A 13 -1.88 -9.22 5.57
N ASP A 14 -1.06 -10.10 4.97
CA ASP A 14 0.14 -10.60 5.64
C ASP A 14 1.14 -9.45 5.82
N LYS A 15 1.47 -9.16 7.07
CA LYS A 15 2.39 -8.06 7.40
C LYS A 15 3.79 -8.22 6.82
N ARG A 16 4.15 -9.44 6.41
CA ARG A 16 5.44 -9.72 5.77
C ARG A 16 5.44 -9.43 4.28
N GLY A 17 4.27 -9.16 3.71
CA GLY A 17 4.15 -8.86 2.30
C GLY A 17 4.51 -7.43 1.98
N THR A 18 4.68 -7.17 0.68
CA THR A 18 4.95 -5.84 0.14
C THR A 18 3.88 -5.50 -0.87
N ILE A 19 3.42 -4.25 -0.85
CA ILE A 19 2.41 -3.76 -1.79
C ILE A 19 3.13 -3.17 -3.00
N TYR A 20 2.74 -3.61 -4.18
CA TYR A 20 3.19 -3.06 -5.47
C TYR A 20 1.97 -2.50 -6.18
N ALA A 21 2.10 -1.32 -6.77
CA ALA A 21 0.97 -0.64 -7.40
C ALA A 21 1.41 0.14 -8.64
N SER A 22 0.49 0.27 -9.61
CA SER A 22 0.77 0.99 -10.84
C SER A 22 0.81 2.50 -10.61
N GLN A 23 1.79 3.15 -11.22
CA GLN A 23 1.93 4.60 -11.19
C GLN A 23 1.26 5.26 -12.39
N PRO A 24 0.77 6.50 -12.26
CA PRO A 24 0.74 7.29 -11.02
C PRO A 24 -0.25 6.69 -10.02
N TRP A 25 0.13 6.71 -8.75
CA TRP A 25 -0.68 6.07 -7.71
C TRP A 25 -2.00 6.81 -7.47
N SER A 26 -3.08 6.05 -7.48
CA SER A 26 -4.43 6.54 -7.20
C SER A 26 -5.25 5.42 -6.56
N GLU A 27 -6.47 5.74 -6.17
CA GLU A 27 -7.38 4.73 -5.62
C GLU A 27 -7.60 3.57 -6.59
N ALA A 28 -7.57 3.85 -7.88
CA ALA A 28 -7.84 2.88 -8.94
C ALA A 28 -6.59 2.15 -9.43
N SER A 29 -5.39 2.46 -8.89
CA SER A 29 -4.17 1.78 -9.30
C SER A 29 -4.31 0.27 -9.15
N GLU A 30 -3.85 -0.47 -10.15
CA GLU A 30 -3.72 -1.92 -10.01
C GLU A 30 -2.70 -2.22 -8.94
N ALA A 31 -3.01 -3.11 -8.02
CA ALA A 31 -2.15 -3.39 -6.88
C ALA A 31 -2.16 -4.86 -6.51
N ILE A 32 -1.03 -5.35 -6.03
CA ILE A 32 -0.88 -6.71 -5.51
C ILE A 32 -0.08 -6.67 -4.21
N VAL A 33 -0.21 -7.75 -3.44
CA VAL A 33 0.68 -8.02 -2.30
C VAL A 33 1.50 -9.25 -2.65
N ALA A 34 2.81 -9.14 -2.55
CA ALA A 34 3.71 -10.25 -2.84
C ALA A 34 4.92 -10.14 -1.92
N TYR A 35 5.67 -11.24 -1.79
CA TYR A 35 6.91 -11.24 -1.02
C TYR A 35 8.06 -10.78 -1.92
N GLU A 36 8.98 -10.01 -1.35
CA GLU A 36 10.18 -9.64 -2.08
C GLU A 36 11.04 -10.89 -2.33
N PRO A 37 11.60 -11.03 -3.54
CA PRO A 37 12.50 -12.15 -3.82
C PRO A 37 13.74 -12.10 -2.92
N GLU A 38 14.23 -13.27 -2.50
CA GLU A 38 15.43 -13.36 -1.66
C GLU A 38 16.66 -12.74 -2.32
N ALA A 39 16.74 -12.84 -3.64
CA ALA A 39 17.85 -12.27 -4.41
C ALA A 39 17.72 -10.76 -4.61
N GLY A 40 16.67 -10.14 -4.08
CA GLY A 40 16.36 -8.73 -4.30
C GLY A 40 15.59 -8.51 -5.60
N GLY A 41 15.30 -7.25 -5.90
CA GLY A 41 14.54 -6.89 -7.07
C GLY A 41 13.03 -7.03 -6.86
N MET A 42 12.29 -7.05 -7.96
CA MET A 42 10.84 -7.15 -7.93
C MET A 42 10.36 -8.58 -8.14
N PRO A 43 9.21 -8.95 -7.52
CA PRO A 43 8.55 -10.22 -7.86
C PRO A 43 8.17 -10.23 -9.33
N ALA A 44 8.22 -11.40 -9.97
CA ALA A 44 7.89 -11.54 -11.39
C ALA A 44 6.49 -11.00 -11.71
N GLU A 45 5.52 -11.25 -10.83
CA GLU A 45 4.15 -10.77 -11.02
C GLU A 45 4.08 -9.25 -11.12
N ALA A 46 4.82 -8.55 -10.25
CA ALA A 46 4.86 -7.09 -10.27
C ALA A 46 5.50 -6.57 -11.55
N GLU A 47 6.57 -7.23 -12.02
CA GLU A 47 7.22 -6.85 -13.28
C GLU A 47 6.28 -7.05 -14.47
N GLN A 48 5.57 -8.16 -14.51
CA GLN A 48 4.65 -8.46 -15.61
C GLN A 48 3.52 -7.42 -15.69
N LEU A 49 3.06 -6.94 -14.56
CA LEU A 49 2.00 -5.96 -14.49
C LEU A 49 2.52 -4.52 -14.49
N GLN A 50 3.84 -4.34 -14.59
CA GLN A 50 4.49 -3.02 -14.60
C GLN A 50 4.18 -2.20 -13.35
N LEU A 51 4.11 -2.88 -12.20
CA LEU A 51 3.86 -2.25 -10.92
C LEU A 51 5.17 -1.77 -10.31
N LYS A 52 5.06 -0.82 -9.38
CA LYS A 52 6.20 -0.28 -8.64
C LYS A 52 6.01 -0.53 -7.16
N TYR A 53 7.11 -0.62 -6.42
CA TYR A 53 7.08 -0.72 -4.97
C TYR A 53 6.27 0.44 -4.41
N PHE A 54 5.31 0.11 -3.56
CA PHE A 54 4.49 1.12 -2.89
C PHE A 54 4.91 1.23 -1.42
N LEU A 55 4.57 0.24 -0.61
CA LEU A 55 4.97 0.15 0.80
C LEU A 55 4.91 -1.31 1.25
N GLU A 56 5.74 -1.66 2.22
CA GLU A 56 5.56 -2.93 2.92
C GLU A 56 4.30 -2.85 3.76
N VAL A 57 3.59 -3.96 3.87
CA VAL A 57 2.29 -4.00 4.57
C VAL A 57 2.41 -3.51 6.01
N PHE A 58 3.46 -3.96 6.74
CA PHE A 58 3.59 -3.55 8.14
C PHE A 58 3.83 -2.05 8.28
N ILE A 59 4.56 -1.44 7.35
CA ILE A 59 4.80 0.01 7.35
C ILE A 59 3.48 0.75 7.09
N ALA A 60 2.71 0.29 6.11
CA ALA A 60 1.42 0.90 5.78
C ALA A 60 0.46 0.84 6.97
N ARG A 61 0.39 -0.32 7.63
CA ARG A 61 -0.47 -0.50 8.79
C ARG A 61 -0.07 0.41 9.94
N ASP A 62 1.21 0.44 10.27
CA ASP A 62 1.71 1.29 11.37
C ASP A 62 1.43 2.76 11.09
N PHE A 63 1.65 3.19 9.85
CA PHE A 63 1.39 4.58 9.49
C PHE A 63 -0.09 4.94 9.64
N VAL A 64 -0.98 4.11 9.09
CA VAL A 64 -2.42 4.35 9.15
C VAL A 64 -2.92 4.34 10.59
N GLU A 65 -2.48 3.38 11.40
CA GLU A 65 -2.87 3.31 12.81
C GLU A 65 -2.45 4.56 13.57
N GLY A 66 -1.23 5.02 13.38
CA GLY A 66 -0.72 6.22 14.04
C GLY A 66 -1.47 7.47 13.58
N TRP A 67 -1.77 7.55 12.30
CA TRP A 67 -2.52 8.69 11.77
C TRP A 67 -3.96 8.72 12.30
N ILE A 68 -4.66 7.58 12.29
CA ILE A 68 -6.03 7.48 12.79
C ILE A 68 -6.10 7.90 14.27
N ALA A 69 -5.12 7.51 15.06
CA ALA A 69 -5.08 7.84 16.49
C ALA A 69 -5.06 9.34 16.73
N ASN A 70 -4.62 10.13 15.75
CA ASN A 70 -4.56 11.60 15.85
C ASN A 70 -5.73 12.29 15.13
N CYS A 71 -6.63 11.54 14.53
CA CYS A 71 -7.81 12.10 13.88
C CYS A 71 -8.92 12.33 14.91
N ARG A 72 -9.60 13.47 14.81
CA ARG A 72 -10.72 13.77 15.70
C ARG A 72 -11.95 12.93 15.39
N THR A 73 -12.15 12.63 14.12
CA THR A 73 -13.23 11.78 13.64
C THR A 73 -12.65 10.65 12.82
N PRO A 74 -13.30 9.48 12.76
CA PRO A 74 -12.81 8.39 11.93
C PRO A 74 -12.71 8.80 10.47
N PRO A 75 -11.54 8.62 9.83
CA PRO A 75 -11.40 8.98 8.42
C PRO A 75 -12.15 7.99 7.53
N THR A 76 -12.54 8.47 6.35
CA THR A 76 -13.14 7.60 5.33
C THR A 76 -12.06 6.71 4.70
N LEU A 77 -12.48 5.69 3.98
CA LEU A 77 -11.55 4.84 3.23
C LEU A 77 -10.78 5.65 2.20
N GLU A 78 -11.45 6.56 1.51
CA GLU A 78 -10.82 7.44 0.52
C GLU A 78 -9.75 8.32 1.15
N GLN A 79 -10.02 8.86 2.33
CA GLN A 79 -9.03 9.65 3.07
C GLN A 79 -7.83 8.83 3.47
N LYS A 80 -8.04 7.59 3.94
CA LYS A 80 -6.95 6.68 4.29
C LYS A 80 -6.08 6.39 3.08
N CYS A 81 -6.70 6.09 1.94
CA CYS A 81 -5.98 5.79 0.71
C CYS A 81 -5.16 6.98 0.24
N ALA A 82 -5.77 8.16 0.20
CA ALA A 82 -5.09 9.39 -0.22
C ALA A 82 -3.90 9.71 0.69
N ARG A 83 -4.08 9.56 2.00
CA ARG A 83 -3.01 9.85 2.96
C ARG A 83 -1.86 8.87 2.84
N LEU A 84 -2.18 7.60 2.60
CA LEU A 84 -1.15 6.58 2.44
C LEU A 84 -0.36 6.79 1.15
N ILE A 85 -1.02 7.18 0.06
CA ILE A 85 -0.36 7.53 -1.20
C ILE A 85 0.61 8.69 -0.98
N GLU A 86 0.17 9.73 -0.28
CA GLU A 86 1.01 10.88 0.04
C GLU A 86 2.26 10.45 0.82
N TYR A 87 2.09 9.62 1.81
CA TYR A 87 3.20 9.10 2.60
C TYR A 87 4.18 8.32 1.72
N ALA A 88 3.68 7.40 0.91
CA ALA A 88 4.52 6.58 0.04
C ALA A 88 5.29 7.43 -0.98
N ALA A 89 4.65 8.46 -1.51
CA ALA A 89 5.28 9.33 -2.51
C ALA A 89 6.38 10.22 -1.91
N ASN A 90 6.27 10.58 -0.64
CA ASN A 90 7.18 11.54 -0.03
C ASN A 90 8.25 10.92 0.85
N ASP A 91 7.98 9.77 1.47
CA ASP A 91 8.85 9.21 2.51
C ASP A 91 9.39 7.82 2.21
N ALA A 92 8.84 7.18 1.21
CA ALA A 92 9.23 5.81 0.92
C ALA A 92 10.20 5.71 -0.24
#